data_1b5e6744f4a12e20a8d295e57ebb7d28
#
_entry.id   1b5e6744f4a12e20a8d295e57ebb7d28
#
_cell.length_a   1.000
_cell.length_b   1.000
_cell.length_c   1.000
_cell.angle_alpha   90.00
_cell.angle_beta   90.00
_cell.angle_gamma   90.00
#
_symmetry.space_group_name_H-M   'P 1'
#
loop_
_entity.id
_entity.type
_entity.pdbx_description
1 polymer ?
#
loop_
_entity_poly.entity_id
_entity_poly.type
_entity_poly.pdbx_seq_one_letter_code
_entity_poly.pdbx_strand_id
1 'polypeptide(L)'
;MRETWRRIAAIVMGCMLFTGCGVTAEVDDYATNQGSYAKQSDNGEAQTDSQTEESTASTGIPKDQIKVGVLHLSDPADGSGYTYTHDLGIQGMQQNLGLSNEQIIRKNNVDDSDEAATKQAIQECIDEGCNIIFTTSWGYMEPAAEMAEEYPDVYFSSGTGYLNNGKNYNNYFGRIYQARYLSGIVAGMKTQTNKIGYVAAQDSSNSEVTGGIDAFALGVYSVNPQAQIYVKVTNSWYDETAEKEASELLLDMGCDVMAQHCDTPYPQTLAQERGVYGIGYNSDMSKETPDSCLCSVIWNWSAYYTSAVQSLIDGTWDCSDYYGGMADGLVAITDLADFCAEGTQQKVDEATAKILSGEFNVFDGVMETNDGRTVGEEGKTLDDATIRGGIDWYYKNVTVVG
;
A
#
# COMPACT_ATOMS: atom_id res chain seq x y z
N MET A 1 -12.58 46.94 44.92
CA MET A 1 -13.99 46.79 45.32
C MET A 1 -14.46 45.45 44.75
N ARG A 2 -14.55 44.56 45.71
CA ARG A 2 -15.61 43.59 46.01
C ARG A 2 -15.90 42.59 44.91
N GLU A 3 -15.71 41.38 45.12
CA GLU A 3 -16.02 40.30 46.08
C GLU A 3 -16.71 39.17 45.31
N THR A 4 -16.02 38.03 45.29
CA THR A 4 -16.41 36.73 45.82
C THR A 4 -17.90 36.36 45.72
N TRP A 5 -18.15 35.11 45.28
CA TRP A 5 -18.86 34.11 46.08
C TRP A 5 -18.64 32.68 45.56
N ARG A 6 -18.14 31.85 46.47
CA ARG A 6 -18.07 30.37 46.44
C ARG A 6 -19.42 29.75 46.77
N ARG A 7 -19.65 28.52 46.35
CA ARG A 7 -20.32 27.38 47.05
C ARG A 7 -20.36 26.19 46.05
N ILE A 8 -19.69 25.07 46.25
CA ILE A 8 -19.74 23.91 47.18
C ILE A 8 -21.17 23.40 47.46
N ALA A 9 -21.42 22.15 47.02
CA ALA A 9 -22.11 21.05 47.69
C ALA A 9 -22.30 19.94 46.62
N ALA A 10 -21.68 18.81 46.66
CA ALA A 10 -21.79 17.63 47.53
C ALA A 10 -22.86 16.61 47.05
N ILE A 11 -22.38 15.49 46.56
CA ILE A 11 -22.72 14.07 46.73
C ILE A 11 -24.19 13.70 46.80
N VAL A 12 -24.65 12.86 45.84
CA VAL A 12 -25.50 11.71 46.14
C VAL A 12 -25.07 10.53 45.25
N MET A 13 -24.71 9.46 45.94
CA MET A 13 -24.36 8.13 45.46
C MET A 13 -25.66 7.40 45.08
N GLY A 14 -25.77 6.93 43.85
CA GLY A 14 -26.87 6.09 43.41
C GLY A 14 -26.33 4.99 42.50
N CYS A 15 -26.15 3.80 43.10
CA CYS A 15 -25.91 2.57 42.36
C CYS A 15 -27.10 2.23 41.47
N MET A 16 -26.93 2.21 40.15
CA MET A 16 -27.78 1.43 39.27
C MET A 16 -26.91 0.56 38.41
N LEU A 17 -27.03 -0.74 38.65
CA LEU A 17 -26.55 -1.80 37.78
C LEU A 17 -27.29 -1.69 36.43
N PHE A 18 -26.58 -1.25 35.40
CA PHE A 18 -26.97 -1.53 34.03
C PHE A 18 -25.93 -2.46 33.42
N THR A 19 -26.37 -3.64 33.08
CA THR A 19 -25.71 -4.55 32.15
C THR A 19 -25.53 -3.83 30.82
N GLY A 20 -24.37 -3.22 30.61
CA GLY A 20 -23.99 -2.68 29.33
C GLY A 20 -23.39 -3.80 28.49
N CYS A 21 -24.01 -4.11 27.37
CA CYS A 21 -23.32 -4.72 26.23
C CYS A 21 -22.14 -3.84 25.89
N GLY A 22 -20.94 -4.35 26.11
CA GLY A 22 -19.72 -3.72 25.62
C GLY A 22 -19.66 -3.92 24.12
N VAL A 23 -19.75 -2.84 23.39
CA VAL A 23 -19.25 -2.76 22.03
C VAL A 23 -17.73 -2.59 22.20
N THR A 24 -17.00 -3.68 22.16
CA THR A 24 -15.56 -3.65 21.91
C THR A 24 -15.41 -3.48 20.41
N ALA A 25 -14.93 -2.33 19.99
CA ALA A 25 -14.64 -2.05 18.62
C ALA A 25 -13.57 -3.04 18.08
N GLU A 26 -13.90 -3.59 16.97
CA GLU A 26 -13.20 -4.52 16.13
C GLU A 26 -11.84 -3.98 15.71
N VAL A 27 -10.81 -4.39 16.40
CA VAL A 27 -9.39 -4.27 15.92
C VAL A 27 -8.82 -5.66 15.59
N ASP A 28 -9.55 -6.74 15.95
CA ASP A 28 -9.06 -8.11 15.81
C ASP A 28 -9.37 -8.80 14.47
N ASP A 29 -10.18 -8.20 13.58
CA ASP A 29 -10.63 -8.90 12.37
C ASP A 29 -9.60 -8.86 11.21
N TYR A 30 -8.66 -7.91 11.20
CA TYR A 30 -7.69 -7.81 10.10
C TYR A 30 -6.73 -9.01 10.07
N ALA A 31 -6.23 -9.44 11.22
CA ALA A 31 -5.27 -10.55 11.31
C ALA A 31 -5.95 -11.95 11.24
N THR A 32 -7.21 -12.07 11.70
CA THR A 32 -7.92 -13.36 11.74
C THR A 32 -8.56 -13.75 10.42
N ASN A 33 -8.97 -12.78 9.59
CA ASN A 33 -9.58 -13.07 8.29
C ASN A 33 -8.56 -13.40 7.19
N GLN A 34 -7.32 -12.93 7.30
CA GLN A 34 -6.28 -13.28 6.31
C GLN A 34 -5.79 -14.73 6.44
N GLY A 35 -5.97 -15.38 7.57
CA GLY A 35 -5.67 -16.82 7.75
C GLY A 35 -6.54 -17.79 6.94
N SER A 36 -7.62 -17.33 6.31
CA SER A 36 -8.49 -18.18 5.49
C SER A 36 -7.99 -18.40 4.07
N TYR A 37 -7.07 -17.59 3.56
CA TYR A 37 -6.49 -17.75 2.23
C TYR A 37 -5.56 -18.97 2.10
N ALA A 38 -4.97 -19.45 3.19
CA ALA A 38 -4.04 -20.60 3.17
C ALA A 38 -4.72 -21.98 3.01
N LYS A 39 -6.06 -22.06 2.97
CA LYS A 39 -6.79 -23.35 2.93
C LYS A 39 -7.38 -23.74 1.58
N GLN A 40 -7.26 -22.90 0.55
CA GLN A 40 -7.93 -23.15 -0.73
C GLN A 40 -7.03 -23.66 -1.86
N SER A 41 -5.72 -23.78 -1.64
CA SER A 41 -4.78 -24.18 -2.70
C SER A 41 -4.30 -25.64 -2.66
N ASP A 42 -4.91 -26.52 -1.86
CA ASP A 42 -4.50 -27.94 -1.87
C ASP A 42 -5.74 -28.85 -1.80
N ASN A 43 -6.27 -29.22 -2.97
CA ASN A 43 -6.92 -30.52 -3.25
C ASN A 43 -7.41 -30.56 -4.71
N GLY A 44 -6.65 -31.19 -5.54
CA GLY A 44 -7.04 -31.53 -6.91
C GLY A 44 -6.46 -32.87 -7.33
N GLU A 45 -6.96 -33.96 -6.79
CA GLU A 45 -6.83 -35.25 -7.47
C GLU A 45 -8.05 -35.49 -8.37
N ALA A 46 -7.74 -35.76 -9.61
CA ALA A 46 -8.66 -35.96 -10.72
C ALA A 46 -9.59 -37.14 -10.52
N GLN A 47 -10.88 -36.96 -10.75
CA GLN A 47 -11.75 -38.01 -11.32
C GLN A 47 -12.38 -37.46 -12.59
N THR A 48 -12.02 -38.09 -13.70
CA THR A 48 -12.62 -37.93 -15.00
C THR A 48 -14.06 -38.39 -14.98
N ASP A 49 -14.99 -37.46 -15.21
CA ASP A 49 -16.27 -37.79 -15.78
C ASP A 49 -16.61 -36.78 -16.88
N SER A 50 -16.71 -37.30 -18.10
CA SER A 50 -16.93 -36.55 -19.32
C SER A 50 -18.38 -36.10 -19.40
N GLN A 51 -18.65 -34.86 -19.04
CA GLN A 51 -19.78 -34.10 -19.56
C GLN A 51 -19.25 -32.89 -20.30
N THR A 52 -19.51 -32.87 -21.59
CA THR A 52 -19.25 -31.73 -22.47
C THR A 52 -20.19 -30.61 -22.07
N GLU A 53 -19.76 -29.76 -21.14
CA GLU A 53 -20.34 -28.44 -20.99
C GLU A 53 -19.75 -27.58 -22.11
N GLU A 54 -20.60 -27.14 -23.02
CA GLU A 54 -20.27 -26.07 -23.95
C GLU A 54 -19.85 -24.85 -23.10
N SER A 55 -18.56 -24.64 -23.00
CA SER A 55 -18.00 -23.38 -22.54
C SER A 55 -18.52 -22.30 -23.51
N THR A 56 -19.53 -21.57 -23.09
CA THR A 56 -19.86 -20.27 -23.72
C THR A 56 -18.68 -19.36 -23.42
N ALA A 57 -17.74 -19.29 -24.37
CA ALA A 57 -16.69 -18.29 -24.33
C ALA A 57 -17.39 -16.93 -24.14
N SER A 58 -17.10 -16.27 -23.02
CA SER A 58 -17.57 -14.91 -22.80
C SER A 58 -17.12 -14.06 -23.99
N THR A 59 -18.07 -13.46 -24.69
CA THR A 59 -17.73 -12.50 -25.74
C THR A 59 -17.24 -11.24 -25.01
N GLY A 60 -15.97 -10.87 -25.19
CA GLY A 60 -15.40 -9.68 -24.60
C GLY A 60 -16.19 -8.41 -24.91
N ILE A 61 -16.00 -7.39 -24.13
CA ILE A 61 -16.63 -6.08 -24.30
C ILE A 61 -15.90 -5.34 -25.43
N PRO A 62 -16.59 -4.90 -26.50
CA PRO A 62 -15.94 -4.12 -27.56
C PRO A 62 -15.22 -2.88 -26.96
N LYS A 63 -14.00 -2.63 -27.42
CA LYS A 63 -13.16 -1.55 -26.91
C LYS A 63 -13.83 -0.17 -26.92
N ASP A 64 -14.61 0.11 -27.95
CA ASP A 64 -15.37 1.35 -28.10
C ASP A 64 -16.59 1.46 -27.15
N GLN A 65 -16.94 0.36 -26.49
CA GLN A 65 -18.02 0.28 -25.50
C GLN A 65 -17.49 0.16 -24.07
N ILE A 66 -16.17 -0.11 -23.88
CA ILE A 66 -15.59 -0.18 -22.52
C ILE A 66 -15.66 1.18 -21.85
N LYS A 67 -16.08 1.21 -20.60
CA LYS A 67 -16.10 2.40 -19.75
C LYS A 67 -15.60 2.05 -18.36
N VAL A 68 -14.69 2.85 -17.84
CA VAL A 68 -13.98 2.60 -16.60
C VAL A 68 -14.35 3.66 -15.58
N GLY A 69 -14.86 3.23 -14.41
CA GLY A 69 -15.04 4.07 -13.24
C GLY A 69 -13.84 3.96 -12.31
N VAL A 70 -13.51 5.02 -11.60
CA VAL A 70 -12.52 5.00 -10.53
C VAL A 70 -12.93 5.92 -9.38
N LEU A 71 -12.84 5.42 -8.15
CA LEU A 71 -13.05 6.18 -6.92
C LEU A 71 -11.70 6.53 -6.30
N HIS A 72 -11.52 7.81 -6.00
CA HIS A 72 -10.34 8.38 -5.39
C HIS A 72 -10.64 9.03 -4.04
N LEU A 73 -9.74 8.84 -3.05
CA LEU A 73 -9.83 9.43 -1.71
C LEU A 73 -9.73 10.97 -1.71
N SER A 74 -8.89 11.51 -2.59
CA SER A 74 -8.65 12.95 -2.73
C SER A 74 -8.69 13.38 -4.19
N ASP A 75 -8.30 14.63 -4.48
CA ASP A 75 -8.18 15.11 -5.85
C ASP A 75 -6.79 14.76 -6.42
N PRO A 76 -6.69 14.02 -7.54
CA PRO A 76 -5.41 13.76 -8.20
C PRO A 76 -4.64 15.01 -8.59
N ALA A 77 -5.33 16.17 -8.70
CA ALA A 77 -4.70 17.46 -8.99
C ALA A 77 -3.74 17.94 -7.89
N ASP A 78 -3.75 17.35 -6.71
CA ASP A 78 -2.78 17.60 -5.64
C ASP A 78 -1.34 17.24 -6.07
N GLY A 79 -1.18 16.39 -7.09
CA GLY A 79 0.08 16.17 -7.80
C GLY A 79 1.09 15.27 -7.07
N SER A 80 0.74 14.70 -5.93
CA SER A 80 1.57 13.78 -5.14
C SER A 80 0.70 12.81 -4.33
N GLY A 81 1.33 11.82 -3.69
CA GLY A 81 0.69 10.87 -2.79
C GLY A 81 -0.07 9.74 -3.49
N TYR A 82 -0.84 9.01 -2.68
CA TYR A 82 -1.47 7.75 -3.08
C TYR A 82 -2.51 7.92 -4.19
N THR A 83 -3.45 8.86 -4.04
CA THR A 83 -4.49 9.14 -5.06
C THR A 83 -3.88 9.55 -6.40
N TYR A 84 -2.86 10.42 -6.37
CA TYR A 84 -2.17 10.86 -7.58
C TYR A 84 -1.54 9.68 -8.34
N THR A 85 -0.88 8.75 -7.64
CA THR A 85 -0.25 7.61 -8.31
C THR A 85 -1.27 6.63 -8.90
N HIS A 86 -2.44 6.48 -8.27
CA HIS A 86 -3.54 5.71 -8.86
C HIS A 86 -4.07 6.38 -10.14
N ASP A 87 -4.23 7.69 -10.14
CA ASP A 87 -4.68 8.39 -11.35
C ASP A 87 -3.63 8.36 -12.47
N LEU A 88 -2.33 8.43 -12.15
CA LEU A 88 -1.28 8.15 -13.13
C LEU A 88 -1.41 6.75 -13.74
N GLY A 89 -1.79 5.76 -12.93
CA GLY A 89 -2.10 4.40 -13.39
C GLY A 89 -3.29 4.36 -14.35
N ILE A 90 -4.36 5.07 -14.03
CA ILE A 90 -5.55 5.20 -14.92
C ILE A 90 -5.18 5.91 -16.23
N GLN A 91 -4.40 6.99 -16.17
CA GLN A 91 -3.91 7.68 -17.38
C GLN A 91 -3.03 6.76 -18.23
N GLY A 92 -2.13 6.00 -17.60
CA GLY A 92 -1.29 5.02 -18.29
C GLY A 92 -2.10 3.91 -18.95
N MET A 93 -3.10 3.35 -18.28
CA MET A 93 -4.05 2.39 -18.85
C MET A 93 -4.81 2.99 -20.03
N GLN A 94 -5.35 4.18 -19.87
CA GLN A 94 -6.05 4.91 -20.93
C GLN A 94 -5.17 5.07 -22.17
N GLN A 95 -3.91 5.45 -21.97
CA GLN A 95 -2.94 5.61 -23.06
C GLN A 95 -2.58 4.27 -23.71
N ASN A 96 -2.27 3.24 -22.91
CA ASN A 96 -1.89 1.91 -23.40
C ASN A 96 -2.99 1.26 -24.23
N LEU A 97 -4.24 1.44 -23.82
CA LEU A 97 -5.40 0.88 -24.50
C LEU A 97 -5.97 1.84 -25.56
N GLY A 98 -5.52 3.09 -25.63
CA GLY A 98 -6.03 4.11 -26.55
C GLY A 98 -7.51 4.41 -26.32
N LEU A 99 -7.93 4.51 -25.06
CA LEU A 99 -9.29 4.90 -24.67
C LEU A 99 -9.47 6.42 -24.71
N SER A 100 -10.67 6.89 -25.00
CA SER A 100 -10.99 8.31 -24.98
C SER A 100 -11.25 8.82 -23.55
N ASN A 101 -11.27 10.13 -23.36
CA ASN A 101 -11.57 10.72 -22.05
C ASN A 101 -13.00 10.42 -21.58
N GLU A 102 -13.95 10.27 -22.50
CA GLU A 102 -15.35 9.96 -22.21
C GLU A 102 -15.55 8.53 -21.70
N GLN A 103 -14.53 7.68 -21.85
CA GLN A 103 -14.53 6.31 -21.36
C GLN A 103 -14.00 6.19 -19.93
N ILE A 104 -13.51 7.28 -19.34
CA ILE A 104 -12.93 7.28 -17.98
C ILE A 104 -13.75 8.20 -17.07
N ILE A 105 -14.40 7.62 -16.08
CA ILE A 105 -15.24 8.31 -15.10
C ILE A 105 -14.50 8.36 -13.76
N ARG A 106 -14.18 9.56 -13.29
CA ARG A 106 -13.49 9.77 -12.01
C ARG A 106 -14.46 10.30 -10.96
N LYS A 107 -14.45 9.70 -9.79
CA LYS A 107 -15.14 10.18 -8.59
C LYS A 107 -14.07 10.52 -7.56
N ASN A 108 -13.77 11.80 -7.40
CA ASN A 108 -12.72 12.29 -6.50
C ASN A 108 -13.32 12.72 -5.16
N ASN A 109 -12.48 12.74 -4.10
CA ASN A 109 -12.85 13.14 -2.75
C ASN A 109 -14.02 12.29 -2.18
N VAL A 110 -13.99 11.00 -2.44
CA VAL A 110 -14.93 10.05 -1.85
C VAL A 110 -14.39 9.63 -0.50
N ASP A 111 -15.15 9.87 0.57
CA ASP A 111 -14.77 9.47 1.92
C ASP A 111 -14.98 7.96 2.08
N ASP A 112 -13.90 7.22 2.27
CA ASP A 112 -13.94 5.75 2.41
C ASP A 112 -14.40 5.27 3.78
N SER A 113 -14.55 6.18 4.74
CA SER A 113 -15.20 5.91 6.02
C SER A 113 -16.73 6.09 5.97
N ASP A 114 -17.26 6.64 4.88
CA ASP A 114 -18.70 6.82 4.62
C ASP A 114 -19.18 5.81 3.56
N GLU A 115 -19.76 4.71 4.04
CA GLU A 115 -20.34 3.66 3.19
C GLU A 115 -21.38 4.19 2.21
N ALA A 116 -22.23 5.14 2.64
CA ALA A 116 -23.28 5.70 1.80
C ALA A 116 -22.67 6.56 0.67
N ALA A 117 -21.65 7.36 0.97
CA ALA A 117 -20.93 8.15 -0.02
C ALA A 117 -20.23 7.24 -1.04
N THR A 118 -19.60 6.16 -0.58
CA THR A 118 -18.97 5.16 -1.44
C THR A 118 -19.98 4.51 -2.40
N LYS A 119 -21.08 3.99 -1.87
CA LYS A 119 -22.16 3.39 -2.69
C LYS A 119 -22.77 4.37 -3.68
N GLN A 120 -22.96 5.62 -3.27
CA GLN A 120 -23.44 6.67 -4.17
C GLN A 120 -22.46 6.91 -5.33
N ALA A 121 -21.16 7.02 -5.06
CA ALA A 121 -20.16 7.24 -6.09
C ALA A 121 -20.06 6.04 -7.06
N ILE A 122 -20.18 4.81 -6.55
CA ILE A 122 -20.27 3.59 -7.36
C ILE A 122 -21.53 3.62 -8.24
N GLN A 123 -22.71 3.95 -7.66
CA GLN A 123 -23.97 4.03 -8.41
C GLN A 123 -23.89 5.06 -9.56
N GLU A 124 -23.27 6.21 -9.30
CA GLU A 124 -23.06 7.21 -10.34
C GLU A 124 -22.18 6.68 -11.49
N CYS A 125 -21.15 5.88 -11.20
CA CYS A 125 -20.35 5.22 -12.23
C CYS A 125 -21.19 4.20 -13.04
N ILE A 126 -22.06 3.42 -12.37
CA ILE A 126 -22.96 2.47 -13.01
C ILE A 126 -23.96 3.20 -13.90
N ASP A 127 -24.58 4.28 -13.42
CA ASP A 127 -25.54 5.09 -14.19
C ASP A 127 -24.92 5.74 -15.42
N GLU A 128 -23.62 6.04 -15.36
CA GLU A 128 -22.84 6.51 -16.49
C GLU A 128 -22.43 5.39 -17.46
N GLY A 129 -22.73 4.12 -17.14
CA GLY A 129 -22.51 2.94 -17.98
C GLY A 129 -21.10 2.36 -17.87
N CYS A 130 -20.43 2.50 -16.71
CA CYS A 130 -19.15 1.85 -16.48
C CYS A 130 -19.29 0.33 -16.47
N ASN A 131 -18.37 -0.35 -17.16
CA ASN A 131 -18.31 -1.82 -17.21
C ASN A 131 -17.42 -2.37 -16.09
N ILE A 132 -16.40 -1.60 -15.68
CA ILE A 132 -15.52 -1.90 -14.55
C ILE A 132 -15.36 -0.66 -13.66
N ILE A 133 -15.34 -0.88 -12.35
CA ILE A 133 -15.13 0.18 -11.37
C ILE A 133 -13.95 -0.22 -10.47
N PHE A 134 -12.90 0.60 -10.50
CA PHE A 134 -11.77 0.49 -9.58
C PHE A 134 -12.02 1.32 -8.33
N THR A 135 -11.93 0.69 -7.17
CA THR A 135 -11.97 1.37 -5.89
C THR A 135 -10.58 1.31 -5.26
N THR A 136 -10.03 2.45 -4.84
CA THR A 136 -8.60 2.56 -4.57
C THR A 136 -8.24 2.50 -3.08
N SER A 137 -9.21 2.27 -2.18
CA SER A 137 -8.96 2.23 -0.75
C SER A 137 -9.62 1.05 -0.05
N TRP A 138 -9.04 0.67 1.10
CA TRP A 138 -9.56 -0.37 1.97
C TRP A 138 -11.02 -0.15 2.38
N GLY A 139 -11.39 1.08 2.76
CA GLY A 139 -12.74 1.39 3.22
C GLY A 139 -13.82 1.25 2.14
N TYR A 140 -13.43 1.22 0.86
CA TYR A 140 -14.38 0.97 -0.24
C TYR A 140 -14.71 -0.51 -0.44
N MET A 141 -13.96 -1.43 0.19
CA MET A 141 -14.01 -2.87 -0.10
C MET A 141 -15.41 -3.46 0.13
N GLU A 142 -15.98 -3.30 1.33
CA GLU A 142 -17.29 -3.87 1.66
C GLU A 142 -18.44 -3.24 0.86
N PRO A 143 -18.55 -1.89 0.78
CA PRO A 143 -19.55 -1.28 -0.09
C PRO A 143 -19.46 -1.73 -1.55
N ALA A 144 -18.24 -1.88 -2.11
CA ALA A 144 -18.05 -2.36 -3.47
C ALA A 144 -18.45 -3.83 -3.64
N ALA A 145 -18.17 -4.68 -2.63
CA ALA A 145 -18.58 -6.09 -2.66
C ALA A 145 -20.12 -6.23 -2.66
N GLU A 146 -20.81 -5.43 -1.86
CA GLU A 146 -22.28 -5.43 -1.85
C GLU A 146 -22.86 -4.96 -3.19
N MET A 147 -22.29 -3.88 -3.77
CA MET A 147 -22.71 -3.40 -5.09
C MET A 147 -22.41 -4.43 -6.21
N ALA A 148 -21.34 -5.20 -6.08
CA ALA A 148 -21.02 -6.27 -7.04
C ALA A 148 -22.06 -7.40 -7.04
N GLU A 149 -22.64 -7.73 -5.89
CA GLU A 149 -23.75 -8.71 -5.83
C GLU A 149 -25.06 -8.13 -6.40
N GLU A 150 -25.28 -6.83 -6.27
CA GLU A 150 -26.48 -6.16 -6.80
C GLU A 150 -26.39 -5.95 -8.34
N TYR A 151 -25.17 -5.72 -8.86
CA TYR A 151 -24.91 -5.43 -10.28
C TYR A 151 -23.99 -6.49 -10.92
N PRO A 152 -24.49 -7.72 -11.17
CA PRO A 152 -23.66 -8.83 -11.63
C PRO A 152 -23.05 -8.65 -13.04
N ASP A 153 -23.55 -7.68 -13.82
CA ASP A 153 -23.06 -7.35 -15.16
C ASP A 153 -21.97 -6.25 -15.14
N VAL A 154 -21.65 -5.71 -13.98
CA VAL A 154 -20.57 -4.72 -13.76
C VAL A 154 -19.44 -5.40 -13.01
N TYR A 155 -18.21 -5.15 -13.43
CA TYR A 155 -17.00 -5.68 -12.78
C TYR A 155 -16.46 -4.69 -11.75
N PHE A 156 -15.97 -5.21 -10.64
CA PHE A 156 -15.40 -4.41 -9.57
C PHE A 156 -14.01 -4.93 -9.19
N SER A 157 -13.11 -4.02 -8.91
CA SER A 157 -11.76 -4.36 -8.47
C SER A 157 -11.30 -3.40 -7.38
N SER A 158 -11.09 -3.92 -6.16
CA SER A 158 -10.76 -3.12 -4.99
C SER A 158 -9.28 -3.16 -4.65
N GLY A 159 -8.67 -1.99 -4.50
CA GLY A 159 -7.30 -1.85 -4.01
C GLY A 159 -7.19 -2.16 -2.52
N THR A 160 -6.09 -2.80 -2.12
CA THR A 160 -5.73 -3.14 -0.73
C THR A 160 -6.63 -4.17 -0.02
N GLY A 161 -7.77 -4.54 -0.61
CA GLY A 161 -8.75 -5.44 -0.01
C GLY A 161 -8.36 -6.92 -0.02
N TYR A 162 -9.29 -7.76 0.43
CA TYR A 162 -9.17 -9.23 0.43
C TYR A 162 -10.43 -9.96 -0.01
N LEU A 163 -11.56 -9.25 -0.18
CA LEU A 163 -12.80 -9.86 -0.61
C LEU A 163 -12.77 -10.19 -2.10
N ASN A 164 -13.34 -11.35 -2.44
CA ASN A 164 -13.49 -11.84 -3.80
C ASN A 164 -14.73 -12.71 -3.88
N ASN A 165 -15.60 -12.48 -4.86
CA ASN A 165 -16.83 -13.28 -5.00
C ASN A 165 -16.73 -14.36 -6.11
N GLY A 166 -15.60 -14.51 -6.76
CA GLY A 166 -15.35 -15.50 -7.81
C GLY A 166 -16.13 -15.25 -9.11
N LYS A 167 -16.68 -14.05 -9.33
CA LYS A 167 -17.52 -13.71 -10.49
C LYS A 167 -17.11 -12.37 -11.10
N ASN A 168 -17.48 -11.27 -10.45
CA ASN A 168 -17.33 -9.92 -10.93
C ASN A 168 -16.66 -8.96 -9.94
N TYR A 169 -16.16 -9.47 -8.80
CA TYR A 169 -15.47 -8.68 -7.78
C TYR A 169 -14.18 -9.38 -7.35
N ASN A 170 -13.05 -8.72 -7.53
CA ASN A 170 -11.74 -9.15 -7.04
C ASN A 170 -11.02 -8.01 -6.28
N ASN A 171 -9.85 -8.33 -5.72
CA ASN A 171 -8.97 -7.32 -5.16
C ASN A 171 -7.61 -7.31 -5.87
N TYR A 172 -6.91 -6.16 -5.74
CA TYR A 172 -5.56 -6.00 -6.25
C TYR A 172 -4.68 -5.25 -5.26
N PHE A 173 -3.42 -5.65 -5.19
CA PHE A 173 -2.38 -4.94 -4.47
C PHE A 173 -1.00 -5.40 -4.99
N GLY A 174 0.10 -5.08 -4.27
CA GLY A 174 1.42 -5.44 -4.77
C GLY A 174 2.52 -5.56 -3.73
N ARG A 175 3.61 -6.19 -4.16
CA ARG A 175 4.82 -6.48 -3.40
C ARG A 175 5.74 -5.26 -3.32
N ILE A 176 5.22 -4.14 -2.80
CA ILE A 176 5.98 -2.89 -2.66
C ILE A 176 7.27 -3.08 -1.84
N TYR A 177 7.28 -4.07 -0.96
CA TYR A 177 8.44 -4.42 -0.15
C TYR A 177 9.68 -4.76 -0.99
N GLN A 178 9.52 -5.23 -2.24
CA GLN A 178 10.64 -5.48 -3.15
C GLN A 178 11.37 -4.17 -3.51
N ALA A 179 10.63 -3.14 -3.85
CA ALA A 179 11.20 -1.81 -4.12
C ALA A 179 11.71 -1.13 -2.83
N ARG A 180 11.06 -1.38 -1.68
CA ARG A 180 11.55 -0.92 -0.37
C ARG A 180 12.92 -1.50 -0.05
N TYR A 181 13.16 -2.77 -0.33
CA TYR A 181 14.48 -3.39 -0.16
C TYR A 181 15.56 -2.69 -1.00
N LEU A 182 15.29 -2.41 -2.28
CA LEU A 182 16.23 -1.70 -3.15
C LEU A 182 16.51 -0.28 -2.64
N SER A 183 15.48 0.44 -2.22
CA SER A 183 15.65 1.79 -1.64
C SER A 183 16.42 1.76 -0.32
N GLY A 184 16.30 0.68 0.45
CA GLY A 184 17.14 0.43 1.64
C GLY A 184 18.63 0.30 1.29
N ILE A 185 18.96 -0.38 0.19
CA ILE A 185 20.36 -0.42 -0.32
C ILE A 185 20.85 0.99 -0.61
N VAL A 186 20.06 1.82 -1.30
CA VAL A 186 20.41 3.20 -1.64
C VAL A 186 20.68 4.02 -0.35
N ALA A 187 19.78 3.95 0.62
CA ALA A 187 19.91 4.64 1.89
C ALA A 187 21.13 4.18 2.70
N GLY A 188 21.34 2.86 2.80
CA GLY A 188 22.44 2.26 3.53
C GLY A 188 23.81 2.59 2.95
N MET A 189 23.93 2.70 1.61
CA MET A 189 25.13 3.15 0.92
C MET A 189 25.39 4.65 1.10
N LYS A 190 24.34 5.47 1.29
CA LYS A 190 24.43 6.93 1.33
C LYS A 190 24.70 7.48 2.71
N THR A 191 24.13 6.91 3.77
CA THR A 191 24.27 7.43 5.13
C THR A 191 25.72 7.52 5.59
N GLN A 192 26.09 8.59 6.25
CA GLN A 192 27.39 8.82 6.89
C GLN A 192 27.29 8.79 8.40
N THR A 193 26.13 9.11 8.95
CA THR A 193 25.89 9.08 10.40
C THR A 193 25.49 7.70 10.91
N ASN A 194 25.16 6.76 10.02
CA ASN A 194 24.54 5.47 10.32
C ASN A 194 23.18 5.64 11.02
N LYS A 195 22.52 6.78 10.85
CA LYS A 195 21.17 7.06 11.35
C LYS A 195 20.27 7.41 10.20
N ILE A 196 19.28 6.57 9.97
CA ILE A 196 18.28 6.74 8.90
C ILE A 196 16.94 6.96 9.57
N GLY A 197 16.23 8.02 9.19
CA GLY A 197 14.88 8.31 9.65
C GLY A 197 13.83 7.68 8.74
N TYR A 198 12.73 7.22 9.32
CA TYR A 198 11.61 6.66 8.60
C TYR A 198 10.29 7.17 9.19
N VAL A 199 9.54 7.97 8.42
CA VAL A 199 8.22 8.44 8.81
C VAL A 199 7.19 7.41 8.35
N ALA A 200 6.43 6.84 9.28
CA ALA A 200 5.53 5.73 9.03
C ALA A 200 4.08 6.11 9.36
N ALA A 201 3.14 5.80 8.46
CA ALA A 201 1.72 6.06 8.65
C ALA A 201 1.12 5.24 9.80
N GLN A 202 1.56 3.98 9.96
CA GLN A 202 1.02 3.04 10.93
C GLN A 202 2.13 2.32 11.69
N ASP A 203 1.79 1.73 12.81
CA ASP A 203 2.68 0.90 13.62
C ASP A 203 2.66 -0.58 13.19
N SER A 204 3.22 -1.46 14.04
CA SER A 204 3.29 -2.90 13.75
C SER A 204 1.93 -3.63 13.72
N SER A 205 0.83 -2.96 13.95
CA SER A 205 -0.51 -3.52 13.72
C SER A 205 -0.89 -3.56 12.23
N ASN A 206 -0.14 -2.83 11.38
CA ASN A 206 -0.35 -2.81 9.93
C ASN A 206 0.84 -3.48 9.22
N SER A 207 0.63 -4.70 8.72
CA SER A 207 1.68 -5.51 8.08
C SER A 207 2.22 -4.91 6.78
N GLU A 208 1.44 -4.10 6.06
CA GLU A 208 1.92 -3.41 4.86
C GLU A 208 3.03 -2.42 5.20
N VAL A 209 2.78 -1.57 6.20
CA VAL A 209 3.76 -0.57 6.65
C VAL A 209 4.95 -1.25 7.30
N THR A 210 4.71 -2.21 8.20
CA THR A 210 5.76 -2.94 8.92
C THR A 210 6.63 -3.76 7.97
N GLY A 211 6.01 -4.49 7.05
CA GLY A 211 6.75 -5.23 6.02
C GLY A 211 7.55 -4.33 5.09
N GLY A 212 7.02 -3.12 4.79
CA GLY A 212 7.77 -2.10 4.04
C GLY A 212 9.00 -1.58 4.79
N ILE A 213 8.86 -1.31 6.11
CA ILE A 213 9.96 -0.90 6.99
C ILE A 213 11.02 -2.00 7.07
N ASP A 214 10.59 -3.25 7.29
CA ASP A 214 11.51 -4.38 7.44
C ASP A 214 12.24 -4.71 6.15
N ALA A 215 11.58 -4.65 5.01
CA ALA A 215 12.22 -4.79 3.72
C ALA A 215 13.28 -3.71 3.48
N PHE A 216 12.96 -2.46 3.79
CA PHE A 216 13.91 -1.35 3.76
C PHE A 216 15.08 -1.60 4.72
N ALA A 217 14.81 -2.04 5.94
CA ALA A 217 15.82 -2.35 6.96
C ALA A 217 16.75 -3.49 6.53
N LEU A 218 16.22 -4.53 5.91
CA LEU A 218 16.99 -5.63 5.31
C LEU A 218 17.89 -5.12 4.19
N GLY A 219 17.38 -4.23 3.33
CA GLY A 219 18.17 -3.58 2.27
C GLY A 219 19.33 -2.75 2.84
N VAL A 220 19.06 -1.91 3.84
CA VAL A 220 20.10 -1.15 4.56
C VAL A 220 21.14 -2.10 5.16
N TYR A 221 20.69 -3.12 5.89
CA TYR A 221 21.58 -4.06 6.58
C TYR A 221 22.48 -4.85 5.62
N SER A 222 22.00 -5.15 4.43
CA SER A 222 22.75 -5.90 3.41
C SER A 222 24.04 -5.19 2.94
N VAL A 223 24.07 -3.86 3.05
CA VAL A 223 25.21 -3.02 2.62
C VAL A 223 25.87 -2.26 3.76
N ASN A 224 25.12 -1.98 4.83
CA ASN A 224 25.64 -1.26 6.02
C ASN A 224 25.04 -1.82 7.32
N PRO A 225 25.60 -2.90 7.88
CA PRO A 225 25.09 -3.53 9.10
C PRO A 225 25.19 -2.66 10.36
N GLN A 226 25.85 -1.50 10.31
CA GLN A 226 25.98 -0.57 11.44
C GLN A 226 24.87 0.48 11.47
N ALA A 227 24.18 0.67 10.33
CA ALA A 227 23.13 1.67 10.25
C ALA A 227 21.88 1.23 11.04
N GLN A 228 21.30 2.21 11.75
CA GLN A 228 20.05 2.07 12.50
C GLN A 228 18.96 2.89 11.84
N ILE A 229 17.77 2.32 11.78
CA ILE A 229 16.57 2.99 11.26
C ILE A 229 15.73 3.44 12.46
N TYR A 230 15.47 4.74 12.54
CA TYR A 230 14.61 5.34 13.54
C TYR A 230 13.26 5.62 12.93
N VAL A 231 12.22 4.93 13.41
CA VAL A 231 10.86 5.02 12.89
C VAL A 231 10.04 5.93 13.80
N LYS A 232 9.40 6.94 13.23
CA LYS A 232 8.38 7.74 13.91
C LYS A 232 7.03 7.49 13.24
N VAL A 233 6.07 6.98 14.03
CA VAL A 233 4.72 6.69 13.58
C VAL A 233 3.83 7.92 13.73
N THR A 234 3.03 8.23 12.70
CA THR A 234 2.09 9.36 12.67
C THR A 234 0.66 8.94 13.00
N ASN A 235 0.32 7.65 12.88
CA ASN A 235 -1.04 7.09 12.96
C ASN A 235 -2.00 7.72 11.94
N SER A 236 -1.48 8.15 10.81
CA SER A 236 -2.24 8.69 9.67
C SER A 236 -1.47 8.46 8.38
N TRP A 237 -2.20 8.15 7.30
CA TRP A 237 -1.62 8.10 5.96
C TRP A 237 -1.33 9.48 5.40
N TYR A 238 -2.17 10.45 5.74
CA TYR A 238 -2.04 11.84 5.27
C TYR A 238 -2.32 12.80 6.43
N ASP A 239 -1.28 13.36 7.03
CA ASP A 239 -1.35 14.42 8.05
C ASP A 239 -0.07 15.27 7.97
N GLU A 240 -0.18 16.39 7.27
CA GLU A 240 0.94 17.31 7.05
C GLU A 240 1.62 17.73 8.36
N THR A 241 0.85 17.98 9.41
CA THR A 241 1.38 18.41 10.70
C THR A 241 2.14 17.28 11.38
N ALA A 242 1.54 16.10 11.48
CA ALA A 242 2.16 14.95 12.13
C ALA A 242 3.39 14.46 11.36
N GLU A 243 3.36 14.45 10.03
CA GLU A 243 4.49 14.05 9.19
C GLU A 243 5.64 15.05 9.28
N LYS A 244 5.33 16.35 9.37
CA LYS A 244 6.33 17.39 9.61
C LYS A 244 6.99 17.24 10.97
N GLU A 245 6.20 17.12 12.05
CA GLU A 245 6.72 16.94 13.42
C GLU A 245 7.57 15.67 13.54
N ALA A 246 7.12 14.57 12.92
CA ALA A 246 7.87 13.32 12.86
C ALA A 246 9.23 13.50 12.15
N SER A 247 9.23 14.21 11.04
CA SER A 247 10.45 14.48 10.27
C SER A 247 11.41 15.37 11.03
N GLU A 248 10.93 16.45 11.66
CA GLU A 248 11.75 17.34 12.49
C GLU A 248 12.42 16.57 13.62
N LEU A 249 11.68 15.69 14.33
CA LEU A 249 12.24 14.86 15.40
C LEU A 249 13.38 13.97 14.87
N LEU A 250 13.18 13.27 13.77
CA LEU A 250 14.18 12.37 13.21
C LEU A 250 15.43 13.11 12.71
N LEU A 251 15.24 14.28 12.09
CA LEU A 251 16.32 15.15 11.65
C LEU A 251 17.13 15.70 12.85
N ASP A 252 16.45 16.09 13.94
CA ASP A 252 17.10 16.58 15.17
C ASP A 252 17.85 15.46 15.91
N MET A 253 17.47 14.19 15.72
CA MET A 253 18.24 13.02 16.19
C MET A 253 19.50 12.76 15.36
N GLY A 254 19.70 13.50 14.27
CA GLY A 254 20.86 13.41 13.39
C GLY A 254 20.74 12.35 12.30
N CYS A 255 19.52 12.00 11.90
CA CYS A 255 19.30 11.21 10.68
C CYS A 255 19.74 12.02 9.46
N ASP A 256 20.52 11.41 8.57
CA ASP A 256 21.07 12.04 7.36
C ASP A 256 20.50 11.47 6.06
N VAL A 257 19.62 10.48 6.17
CA VAL A 257 18.72 9.98 5.09
C VAL A 257 17.33 9.81 5.68
N MET A 258 16.32 10.34 4.98
CA MET A 258 14.91 10.28 5.38
C MET A 258 14.09 9.45 4.41
N ALA A 259 13.44 8.40 4.89
CA ALA A 259 12.48 7.61 4.14
C ALA A 259 11.07 7.82 4.71
N GLN A 260 10.05 7.42 3.93
CA GLN A 260 8.66 7.56 4.35
C GLN A 260 7.78 6.40 3.86
N HIS A 261 6.70 6.16 4.60
CA HIS A 261 5.56 5.33 4.21
C HIS A 261 4.29 6.07 4.66
N CYS A 262 4.09 7.24 4.09
CA CYS A 262 2.99 8.19 4.28
C CYS A 262 2.88 9.04 3.00
N ASP A 263 1.81 9.80 2.85
CA ASP A 263 1.37 10.28 1.54
C ASP A 263 1.71 11.74 1.23
N THR A 264 2.19 12.52 2.22
CA THR A 264 2.61 13.90 1.93
C THR A 264 4.06 13.98 1.46
N PRO A 265 4.47 15.04 0.74
CA PRO A 265 5.88 15.27 0.40
C PRO A 265 6.72 15.87 1.54
N TYR A 266 6.12 16.17 2.71
CA TYR A 266 6.82 16.89 3.79
C TYR A 266 8.09 16.22 4.30
N PRO A 267 8.19 14.89 4.50
CA PRO A 267 9.43 14.27 4.93
C PRO A 267 10.59 14.54 3.96
N GLN A 268 10.32 14.57 2.66
CA GLN A 268 11.33 14.82 1.64
C GLN A 268 11.68 16.30 1.54
N THR A 269 10.70 17.20 1.59
CA THR A 269 10.96 18.66 1.54
C THR A 269 11.77 19.12 2.73
N LEU A 270 11.47 18.62 3.93
CA LEU A 270 12.25 18.91 5.14
C LEU A 270 13.67 18.32 5.09
N ALA A 271 13.83 17.13 4.52
CA ALA A 271 15.17 16.56 4.29
C ALA A 271 16.00 17.50 3.41
N GLN A 272 15.44 18.00 2.30
CA GLN A 272 16.10 18.95 1.42
C GLN A 272 16.41 20.29 2.12
N GLU A 273 15.47 20.86 2.86
CA GLU A 273 15.67 22.10 3.63
C GLU A 273 16.79 21.97 4.66
N ARG A 274 16.94 20.81 5.28
CA ARG A 274 18.00 20.50 6.26
C ARG A 274 19.32 20.07 5.60
N GLY A 275 19.39 19.96 4.27
CA GLY A 275 20.57 19.57 3.53
C GLY A 275 20.98 18.10 3.73
N VAL A 276 20.02 17.23 3.99
CA VAL A 276 20.18 15.77 4.07
C VAL A 276 19.45 15.10 2.90
N TYR A 277 19.54 13.78 2.79
CA TYR A 277 19.02 13.05 1.64
C TYR A 277 17.66 12.41 1.93
N GLY A 278 16.94 12.07 0.86
CA GLY A 278 15.61 11.50 0.94
C GLY A 278 15.38 10.29 0.04
N ILE A 279 14.42 9.47 0.44
CA ILE A 279 13.84 8.37 -0.33
C ILE A 279 12.34 8.65 -0.44
N GLY A 280 11.88 9.00 -1.64
CA GLY A 280 10.47 9.31 -1.89
C GLY A 280 9.56 8.08 -1.89
N TYR A 281 8.24 8.32 -1.91
CA TYR A 281 7.23 7.27 -1.92
C TYR A 281 6.02 7.65 -2.79
N ASN A 282 5.29 6.63 -3.24
CA ASN A 282 4.14 6.66 -4.14
C ASN A 282 4.50 7.04 -5.57
N SER A 283 5.05 8.23 -5.79
CA SER A 283 5.43 8.79 -7.08
C SER A 283 6.89 9.25 -7.07
N ASP A 284 7.38 9.67 -8.24
CA ASP A 284 8.72 10.27 -8.37
C ASP A 284 8.76 11.65 -7.71
N MET A 285 9.41 11.73 -6.56
CA MET A 285 9.58 12.97 -5.78
C MET A 285 10.87 13.74 -6.13
N SER A 286 11.58 13.34 -7.16
CA SER A 286 12.79 14.07 -7.62
C SER A 286 12.49 15.46 -8.14
N LYS A 287 11.24 15.72 -8.52
CA LYS A 287 10.80 17.04 -8.98
C LYS A 287 10.55 18.02 -7.82
N GLU A 288 10.00 17.50 -6.73
CA GLU A 288 9.72 18.24 -5.50
C GLU A 288 11.01 18.51 -4.71
N THR A 289 11.93 17.57 -4.73
CA THR A 289 13.18 17.63 -3.94
C THR A 289 14.41 17.25 -4.77
N PRO A 290 14.73 18.03 -5.83
CA PRO A 290 15.75 17.68 -6.82
C PRO A 290 17.17 17.59 -6.26
N ASP A 291 17.45 18.27 -5.15
CA ASP A 291 18.79 18.33 -4.56
C ASP A 291 19.01 17.28 -3.45
N SER A 292 17.97 16.51 -3.08
CA SER A 292 18.03 15.57 -1.97
C SER A 292 17.46 14.18 -2.26
N CYS A 293 16.49 14.05 -3.18
CA CYS A 293 15.87 12.78 -3.49
C CYS A 293 16.86 11.82 -4.16
N LEU A 294 17.24 10.77 -3.46
CA LEU A 294 18.15 9.73 -3.99
C LEU A 294 17.44 8.83 -5.00
N CYS A 295 16.22 8.47 -4.72
CA CYS A 295 15.25 7.77 -5.55
C CYS A 295 13.90 7.80 -4.86
N SER A 296 12.84 7.36 -5.54
CA SER A 296 11.51 7.15 -4.97
C SER A 296 11.07 5.71 -5.15
N VAL A 297 10.40 5.16 -4.14
CA VAL A 297 9.68 3.88 -4.24
C VAL A 297 8.34 4.17 -4.87
N ILE A 298 8.05 3.56 -6.02
CA ILE A 298 6.89 3.93 -6.83
C ILE A 298 5.96 2.75 -7.12
N TRP A 299 4.69 3.09 -7.29
CA TRP A 299 3.66 2.24 -7.85
C TRP A 299 3.43 2.57 -9.32
N ASN A 300 3.44 1.56 -10.17
CA ASN A 300 3.03 1.65 -11.56
C ASN A 300 1.68 0.93 -11.75
N TRP A 301 0.62 1.52 -11.23
CA TRP A 301 -0.72 0.94 -11.31
C TRP A 301 -1.21 0.70 -12.72
N SER A 302 -0.61 1.37 -13.73
CA SER A 302 -0.98 1.14 -15.13
C SER A 302 -0.76 -0.30 -15.58
N ALA A 303 0.19 -1.03 -14.98
CA ALA A 303 0.44 -2.44 -15.26
C ALA A 303 -0.82 -3.28 -14.94
N TYR A 304 -1.38 -3.11 -13.75
CA TYR A 304 -2.61 -3.81 -13.36
C TYR A 304 -3.83 -3.32 -14.12
N TYR A 305 -4.09 -2.01 -14.12
CA TYR A 305 -5.30 -1.46 -14.75
C TYR A 305 -5.38 -1.80 -16.25
N THR A 306 -4.25 -1.76 -16.95
CA THR A 306 -4.21 -2.16 -18.36
C THR A 306 -4.59 -3.62 -18.54
N SER A 307 -4.02 -4.53 -17.74
CA SER A 307 -4.30 -5.97 -17.85
C SER A 307 -5.74 -6.29 -17.47
N ALA A 308 -6.28 -5.67 -16.43
CA ALA A 308 -7.65 -5.88 -15.97
C ALA A 308 -8.67 -5.42 -17.03
N VAL A 309 -8.52 -4.22 -17.59
CA VAL A 309 -9.41 -3.73 -18.64
C VAL A 309 -9.24 -4.51 -19.95
N GLN A 310 -7.99 -4.88 -20.30
CA GLN A 310 -7.74 -5.70 -21.50
C GLN A 310 -8.41 -7.07 -21.38
N SER A 311 -8.40 -7.69 -20.20
CA SER A 311 -9.06 -9.00 -20.01
C SER A 311 -10.58 -8.94 -20.23
N LEU A 312 -11.22 -7.80 -19.91
CA LEU A 312 -12.64 -7.59 -20.21
C LEU A 312 -12.87 -7.40 -21.71
N ILE A 313 -11.98 -6.69 -22.40
CA ILE A 313 -12.04 -6.51 -23.84
C ILE A 313 -11.89 -7.87 -24.55
N ASP A 314 -10.99 -8.71 -24.05
CA ASP A 314 -10.70 -10.03 -24.63
C ASP A 314 -11.70 -11.12 -24.18
N GLY A 315 -12.56 -10.85 -23.19
CA GLY A 315 -13.48 -11.82 -22.60
C GLY A 315 -12.76 -12.91 -21.77
N THR A 316 -11.60 -12.56 -21.20
CA THR A 316 -10.75 -13.48 -20.43
C THR A 316 -10.68 -13.15 -18.93
N TRP A 317 -11.54 -12.27 -18.45
CA TRP A 317 -11.61 -11.96 -17.01
C TRP A 317 -11.95 -13.23 -16.22
N ASP A 318 -11.09 -13.59 -15.27
CA ASP A 318 -11.22 -14.80 -14.44
C ASP A 318 -11.49 -14.52 -12.96
N CYS A 319 -11.65 -13.24 -12.60
CA CYS A 319 -11.89 -12.78 -11.23
C CYS A 319 -10.77 -13.14 -10.22
N SER A 320 -9.57 -13.45 -10.70
CA SER A 320 -8.43 -13.74 -9.81
C SER A 320 -7.98 -12.49 -9.07
N ASP A 321 -7.60 -12.67 -7.79
CA ASP A 321 -6.93 -11.62 -7.06
C ASP A 321 -5.55 -11.34 -7.64
N TYR A 322 -5.16 -10.06 -7.65
CA TYR A 322 -3.88 -9.65 -8.18
C TYR A 322 -2.96 -9.17 -7.06
N TYR A 323 -1.77 -9.75 -6.99
CA TYR A 323 -0.71 -9.30 -6.08
C TYR A 323 0.62 -9.27 -6.85
N GLY A 324 0.82 -8.17 -7.60
CA GLY A 324 1.96 -8.01 -8.49
C GLY A 324 3.23 -7.52 -7.77
N GLY A 325 4.36 -7.67 -8.43
CA GLY A 325 5.66 -7.23 -7.94
C GLY A 325 6.49 -6.53 -9.02
N MET A 326 7.81 -6.51 -8.83
CA MET A 326 8.74 -5.95 -9.81
C MET A 326 8.70 -6.71 -11.14
N ALA A 327 8.53 -8.03 -11.12
CA ALA A 327 8.44 -8.84 -12.32
C ALA A 327 7.20 -8.52 -13.17
N ASP A 328 6.14 -8.06 -12.53
CA ASP A 328 4.90 -7.63 -13.19
C ASP A 328 4.95 -6.16 -13.64
N GLY A 329 6.04 -5.46 -13.33
CA GLY A 329 6.18 -4.04 -13.59
C GLY A 329 5.31 -3.13 -12.71
N LEU A 330 4.72 -3.67 -11.62
CA LEU A 330 3.84 -2.92 -10.75
C LEU A 330 4.58 -2.02 -9.76
N VAL A 331 5.72 -2.45 -9.27
CA VAL A 331 6.53 -1.72 -8.28
C VAL A 331 7.97 -1.57 -8.75
N ALA A 332 8.57 -0.43 -8.43
CA ALA A 332 9.95 -0.12 -8.78
C ALA A 332 10.53 0.95 -7.85
N ILE A 333 11.82 1.23 -7.99
CA ILE A 333 12.39 2.53 -7.61
C ILE A 333 12.64 3.34 -8.87
N THR A 334 12.63 4.67 -8.75
CA THR A 334 13.00 5.58 -9.83
C THR A 334 14.49 5.49 -10.13
N ASP A 335 14.94 6.10 -11.22
CA ASP A 335 16.37 6.29 -11.50
C ASP A 335 17.07 6.91 -10.29
N LEU A 336 18.32 6.48 -10.07
CA LEU A 336 19.14 7.01 -8.98
C LEU A 336 19.67 8.39 -9.31
N ALA A 337 19.63 9.30 -8.32
CA ALA A 337 20.25 10.61 -8.48
C ALA A 337 21.79 10.50 -8.64
N ASP A 338 22.36 11.44 -9.41
CA ASP A 338 23.81 11.49 -9.67
C ASP A 338 24.66 11.63 -8.39
N PHE A 339 24.05 12.11 -7.31
CA PHE A 339 24.71 12.27 -6.01
C PHE A 339 24.55 11.06 -5.08
N CYS A 340 24.03 9.93 -5.55
CA CYS A 340 24.11 8.65 -4.82
C CYS A 340 25.58 8.25 -4.58
N ALA A 341 25.83 7.40 -3.58
CA ALA A 341 27.17 6.93 -3.30
C ALA A 341 27.72 6.08 -4.46
N GLU A 342 29.05 6.13 -4.65
CA GLU A 342 29.70 5.32 -5.68
C GLU A 342 29.41 3.83 -5.48
N GLY A 343 29.10 3.12 -6.56
CA GLY A 343 28.76 1.69 -6.54
C GLY A 343 27.30 1.38 -6.16
N THR A 344 26.48 2.38 -5.80
CA THR A 344 25.06 2.15 -5.44
C THR A 344 24.30 1.54 -6.61
N GLN A 345 24.45 2.07 -7.83
CA GLN A 345 23.76 1.53 -9.02
C GLN A 345 24.05 0.05 -9.22
N GLN A 346 25.33 -0.33 -9.13
CA GLN A 346 25.71 -1.73 -9.28
C GLN A 346 25.04 -2.64 -8.23
N LYS A 347 24.95 -2.20 -6.98
CA LYS A 347 24.29 -2.97 -5.90
C LYS A 347 22.80 -3.12 -6.12
N VAL A 348 22.16 -2.05 -6.57
CA VAL A 348 20.73 -2.06 -6.93
C VAL A 348 20.47 -2.98 -8.11
N ASP A 349 21.30 -2.92 -9.18
CA ASP A 349 21.16 -3.78 -10.36
C ASP A 349 21.34 -5.26 -10.02
N GLU A 350 22.35 -5.60 -9.20
CA GLU A 350 22.59 -6.96 -8.71
C GLU A 350 21.40 -7.51 -7.92
N ALA A 351 20.83 -6.70 -7.01
CA ALA A 351 19.68 -7.10 -6.20
C ALA A 351 18.41 -7.22 -7.06
N THR A 352 18.17 -6.27 -7.96
CA THR A 352 17.08 -6.28 -8.93
C THR A 352 17.09 -7.56 -9.78
N ALA A 353 18.26 -7.91 -10.34
CA ALA A 353 18.39 -9.11 -11.16
C ALA A 353 18.03 -10.39 -10.38
N LYS A 354 18.44 -10.48 -9.12
CA LYS A 354 18.13 -11.63 -8.25
C LYS A 354 16.65 -11.70 -7.86
N ILE A 355 16.02 -10.56 -7.58
CA ILE A 355 14.57 -10.50 -7.31
C ILE A 355 13.80 -10.93 -8.56
N LEU A 356 14.13 -10.39 -9.73
CA LEU A 356 13.43 -10.69 -10.97
C LEU A 356 13.62 -12.15 -11.43
N SER A 357 14.77 -12.76 -11.14
CA SER A 357 15.02 -14.18 -11.45
C SER A 357 14.41 -15.14 -10.42
N GLY A 358 13.94 -14.65 -9.27
CA GLY A 358 13.48 -15.48 -8.16
C GLY A 358 14.62 -16.17 -7.38
N GLU A 359 15.88 -15.80 -7.66
CA GLU A 359 17.05 -16.29 -6.89
C GLU A 359 17.04 -15.76 -5.45
N PHE A 360 16.46 -14.61 -5.23
CA PHE A 360 16.35 -13.96 -3.93
C PHE A 360 14.96 -13.40 -3.69
N ASN A 361 14.43 -13.68 -2.52
CA ASN A 361 13.22 -13.04 -2.01
C ASN A 361 13.58 -12.25 -0.74
N VAL A 362 12.94 -11.11 -0.54
CA VAL A 362 13.33 -10.16 0.52
C VAL A 362 13.22 -10.79 1.92
N PHE A 363 12.20 -11.63 2.15
CA PHE A 363 11.95 -12.28 3.43
C PHE A 363 12.36 -13.76 3.42
N ASP A 364 13.57 -14.04 2.90
CA ASP A 364 14.15 -15.38 2.90
C ASP A 364 14.83 -15.72 4.22
N GLY A 365 14.63 -16.96 4.68
CA GLY A 365 15.38 -17.54 5.78
C GLY A 365 14.96 -17.05 7.15
N VAL A 366 15.91 -17.05 8.08
CA VAL A 366 15.70 -16.68 9.49
C VAL A 366 16.11 -15.22 9.70
N MET A 367 15.22 -14.44 10.29
CA MET A 367 15.46 -13.03 10.62
C MET A 367 15.38 -12.81 12.13
N GLU A 368 16.26 -11.94 12.64
CA GLU A 368 16.24 -11.48 14.03
C GLU A 368 15.41 -10.20 14.14
N THR A 369 14.51 -10.15 15.09
CA THR A 369 13.67 -8.99 15.35
C THR A 369 14.32 -8.04 16.37
N ASN A 370 13.86 -6.79 16.43
CA ASN A 370 14.37 -5.77 17.35
C ASN A 370 14.07 -6.08 18.84
N ASP A 371 13.09 -6.94 19.11
CA ASP A 371 12.75 -7.42 20.47
C ASP A 371 13.46 -8.74 20.84
N GLY A 372 14.35 -9.23 19.97
CA GLY A 372 15.18 -10.41 20.21
C GLY A 372 14.52 -11.75 19.87
N ARG A 373 13.35 -11.75 19.24
CA ARG A 373 12.74 -12.95 18.64
C ARG A 373 13.47 -13.33 17.34
N THR A 374 13.24 -14.53 16.87
CA THR A 374 13.56 -14.98 15.51
C THR A 374 12.29 -15.36 14.78
N VAL A 375 12.20 -14.99 13.50
CA VAL A 375 11.08 -15.26 12.62
C VAL A 375 11.57 -15.85 11.31
N GLY A 376 10.69 -16.53 10.58
CA GLY A 376 11.05 -17.24 9.35
C GLY A 376 11.70 -18.60 9.62
N GLU A 377 12.05 -19.32 8.57
CA GLU A 377 12.69 -20.65 8.61
C GLU A 377 13.83 -20.72 7.60
N GLU A 378 14.88 -21.46 7.94
CA GLU A 378 16.03 -21.64 7.07
C GLU A 378 15.61 -22.30 5.73
N GLY A 379 15.99 -21.67 4.62
CA GLY A 379 15.70 -22.13 3.26
C GLY A 379 14.24 -21.96 2.82
N LYS A 380 13.43 -21.18 3.55
CA LYS A 380 12.06 -20.81 3.15
C LYS A 380 11.91 -19.31 3.05
N THR A 381 11.01 -18.89 2.18
CA THR A 381 10.52 -17.50 2.06
C THR A 381 9.20 -17.37 2.80
N LEU A 382 8.93 -16.22 3.43
CA LEU A 382 7.59 -15.93 3.91
C LEU A 382 6.64 -15.87 2.71
N ASP A 383 5.48 -16.50 2.85
CA ASP A 383 4.45 -16.46 1.81
C ASP A 383 3.72 -15.10 1.77
N ASP A 384 3.02 -14.84 0.69
CA ASP A 384 2.30 -13.57 0.49
C ASP A 384 1.24 -13.31 1.57
N ALA A 385 0.58 -14.35 2.09
CA ALA A 385 -0.41 -14.22 3.15
C ALA A 385 0.23 -13.72 4.46
N THR A 386 1.38 -14.29 4.82
CA THR A 386 2.17 -13.83 5.97
C THR A 386 2.69 -12.40 5.78
N ILE A 387 3.18 -12.07 4.58
CA ILE A 387 3.70 -10.71 4.30
C ILE A 387 2.58 -9.68 4.36
N ARG A 388 1.38 -10.02 3.86
CA ARG A 388 0.24 -9.10 3.82
C ARG A 388 -0.44 -8.88 5.16
N GLY A 389 -0.39 -9.85 6.08
CA GLY A 389 -1.18 -9.77 7.31
C GLY A 389 -0.53 -10.35 8.56
N GLY A 390 0.69 -10.86 8.50
CA GLY A 390 1.35 -11.52 9.61
C GLY A 390 2.66 -10.88 10.09
N ILE A 391 3.11 -9.78 9.49
CA ILE A 391 4.31 -9.06 9.94
C ILE A 391 3.91 -8.06 11.03
N ASP A 392 4.07 -8.47 12.29
CA ASP A 392 3.79 -7.70 13.52
C ASP A 392 5.07 -7.32 14.30
N TRP A 393 6.22 -7.43 13.65
CA TRP A 393 7.54 -7.28 14.25
C TRP A 393 8.40 -6.32 13.42
N TYR A 394 9.48 -5.81 14.00
CA TYR A 394 10.47 -5.02 13.29
C TYR A 394 11.81 -5.75 13.23
N TYR A 395 12.53 -5.60 12.13
CA TYR A 395 13.87 -6.14 11.97
C TYR A 395 14.84 -5.53 12.98
N LYS A 396 15.89 -6.26 13.36
CA LYS A 396 16.79 -5.96 14.49
C LYS A 396 17.45 -4.59 14.50
N ASN A 397 17.63 -3.95 13.34
CA ASN A 397 18.22 -2.60 13.22
C ASN A 397 17.17 -1.48 13.17
N VAL A 398 15.92 -1.76 13.53
CA VAL A 398 14.83 -0.79 13.59
C VAL A 398 14.54 -0.40 15.04
N THR A 399 14.39 0.89 15.29
CA THR A 399 14.00 1.46 16.58
C THR A 399 12.82 2.39 16.38
N VAL A 400 11.66 2.08 16.97
CA VAL A 400 10.49 2.97 16.98
C VAL A 400 10.72 4.01 18.08
N VAL A 401 10.58 5.29 17.71
CA VAL A 401 10.77 6.43 18.62
C VAL A 401 9.44 7.06 19.00
N GLY A 402 9.33 7.47 20.27
CA GLY A 402 8.09 7.99 20.86
C GLY A 402 7.72 9.40 20.46
#